data_28e83611985b4cc56462e4b87c28fa7e
#
_entry.id   28e83611985b4cc56462e4b87c28fa7e
#
_cell.length_a   1.000
_cell.length_b   1.000
_cell.length_c   1.000
_cell.angle_alpha   90.00
_cell.angle_beta   90.00
_cell.angle_gamma   90.00
#
_symmetry.space_group_name_H-M   'P 1'
#
loop_
_entity.id
_entity.type
_entity.pdbx_description
1 polymer ?
#
loop_
_entity_poly.entity_id
_entity_poly.type
_entity_poly.pdbx_seq_one_letter_code
_entity_poly.pdbx_strand_id
1 'polypeptide(L)'
;MQAAIAAVEIPATGDAIEDAYTYGFRLWSAKLYPEAQMKLKEFVAKYPTHKRASYAQNLLGRAYLDEGKPALASVAFYDNYQKMPRGERASESLYWLGVALTKLKKPADACKVYKEFDDVYADKASADLKAKVAKGKTDAK
;
A
#
# COMPACT_ATOMS: atom_id res chain seq x y z
N MET A 1 -15.22 1.17 -19.81
CA MET A 1 -14.41 0.47 -18.81
C MET A 1 -13.51 -0.59 -19.43
N GLN A 2 -14.05 -1.50 -20.23
CA GLN A 2 -13.23 -2.51 -20.89
C GLN A 2 -12.19 -1.89 -21.86
N ALA A 3 -12.56 -0.83 -22.55
CA ALA A 3 -11.62 -0.12 -23.44
C ALA A 3 -10.44 0.47 -22.64
N ALA A 4 -10.71 1.01 -21.46
CA ALA A 4 -9.66 1.56 -20.61
C ALA A 4 -8.73 0.45 -20.10
N ILE A 5 -9.28 -0.71 -19.74
CA ILE A 5 -8.49 -1.86 -19.29
C ILE A 5 -7.62 -2.37 -20.45
N ALA A 6 -8.20 -2.50 -21.65
CA ALA A 6 -7.48 -2.97 -22.82
C ALA A 6 -6.36 -2.02 -23.23
N ALA A 7 -6.46 -0.72 -22.90
CA ALA A 7 -5.43 0.26 -23.22
C ALA A 7 -4.20 0.14 -22.31
N VAL A 8 -4.31 -0.54 -21.17
CA VAL A 8 -3.18 -0.75 -20.28
C VAL A 8 -2.32 -1.89 -20.82
N GLU A 9 -1.09 -1.56 -21.20
CA GLU A 9 -0.17 -2.53 -21.75
C GLU A 9 0.27 -3.54 -20.70
N ILE A 10 0.21 -4.83 -21.05
CA ILE A 10 0.70 -5.91 -20.19
C ILE A 10 2.19 -6.09 -20.48
N PRO A 11 3.08 -5.88 -19.50
CA PRO A 11 4.51 -6.01 -19.77
C PRO A 11 4.91 -7.46 -20.03
N ALA A 12 5.91 -7.63 -20.90
CA ALA A 12 6.40 -8.94 -21.31
C ALA A 12 7.93 -8.89 -21.42
N THR A 13 8.61 -8.69 -20.28
CA THR A 13 10.05 -8.51 -20.22
C THR A 13 10.82 -9.82 -20.11
N GLY A 14 10.12 -10.95 -19.89
CA GLY A 14 10.75 -12.24 -19.62
C GLY A 14 10.80 -12.56 -18.13
N ASP A 15 10.59 -11.59 -17.25
CA ASP A 15 10.46 -11.80 -15.81
C ASP A 15 8.98 -11.77 -15.45
N ALA A 16 8.35 -12.93 -15.40
CA ALA A 16 6.91 -13.04 -15.21
C ALA A 16 6.43 -12.44 -13.88
N ILE A 17 7.25 -12.55 -12.84
CA ILE A 17 6.89 -12.02 -11.52
C ILE A 17 6.91 -10.50 -11.52
N GLU A 18 8.00 -9.90 -12.02
CA GLU A 18 8.09 -8.44 -12.13
C GLU A 18 7.01 -7.91 -13.08
N ASP A 19 6.72 -8.61 -14.15
CA ASP A 19 5.68 -8.20 -15.11
C ASP A 19 4.31 -8.19 -14.45
N ALA A 20 4.01 -9.18 -13.61
CA ALA A 20 2.73 -9.25 -12.89
C ALA A 20 2.57 -8.06 -11.93
N TYR A 21 3.62 -7.71 -11.19
CA TYR A 21 3.59 -6.54 -10.33
C TYR A 21 3.43 -5.25 -11.13
N THR A 22 4.21 -5.11 -12.20
CA THR A 22 4.17 -3.91 -13.06
C THR A 22 2.78 -3.73 -13.67
N TYR A 23 2.11 -4.81 -14.06
CA TYR A 23 0.76 -4.70 -14.59
C TYR A 23 -0.21 -4.17 -13.53
N GLY A 24 -0.15 -4.70 -12.31
CA GLY A 24 -0.94 -4.15 -11.20
C GLY A 24 -0.68 -2.67 -10.97
N PHE A 25 0.59 -2.26 -11.01
CA PHE A 25 0.98 -0.86 -10.88
C PHE A 25 0.39 0.00 -12.01
N ARG A 26 0.46 -0.48 -13.24
CA ARG A 26 -0.07 0.25 -14.41
C ARG A 26 -1.59 0.43 -14.32
N LEU A 27 -2.30 -0.60 -13.86
CA LEU A 27 -3.74 -0.50 -13.64
C LEU A 27 -4.06 0.57 -12.58
N TRP A 28 -3.31 0.56 -11.49
CA TRP A 28 -3.47 1.59 -10.45
C TRP A 28 -3.18 2.98 -11.01
N SER A 29 -2.09 3.16 -11.74
CA SER A 29 -1.72 4.44 -12.36
C SER A 29 -2.78 4.95 -13.33
N ALA A 30 -3.48 4.04 -14.00
CA ALA A 30 -4.57 4.38 -14.91
C ALA A 30 -5.90 4.62 -14.16
N LYS A 31 -5.86 4.59 -12.83
CA LYS A 31 -7.04 4.76 -11.95
C LYS A 31 -8.09 3.66 -12.12
N LEU A 32 -7.67 2.50 -12.58
CA LEU A 32 -8.51 1.31 -12.68
C LEU A 32 -8.39 0.51 -11.38
N TYR A 33 -8.91 1.10 -10.30
CA TYR A 33 -8.68 0.61 -8.95
C TYR A 33 -9.21 -0.79 -8.68
N PRO A 34 -10.44 -1.16 -9.06
CA PRO A 34 -10.92 -2.53 -8.83
C PRO A 34 -10.05 -3.58 -9.54
N GLU A 35 -9.65 -3.30 -10.79
CA GLU A 35 -8.79 -4.21 -11.56
C GLU A 35 -7.40 -4.31 -10.95
N ALA A 36 -6.84 -3.18 -10.51
CA ALA A 36 -5.55 -3.16 -9.81
C ALA A 36 -5.61 -3.99 -8.53
N GLN A 37 -6.69 -3.83 -7.74
CA GLN A 37 -6.88 -4.59 -6.51
C GLN A 37 -6.88 -6.09 -6.78
N MET A 38 -7.60 -6.53 -7.81
CA MET A 38 -7.67 -7.93 -8.16
C MET A 38 -6.29 -8.50 -8.52
N LYS A 39 -5.55 -7.78 -9.37
CA LYS A 39 -4.22 -8.24 -9.80
C LYS A 39 -3.20 -8.21 -8.67
N LEU A 40 -3.25 -7.21 -7.81
CA LEU A 40 -2.34 -7.12 -6.68
C LEU A 40 -2.63 -8.19 -5.63
N LYS A 41 -3.89 -8.51 -5.37
CA LYS A 41 -4.27 -9.63 -4.50
C LYS A 41 -3.77 -10.95 -5.04
N GLU A 42 -3.95 -11.18 -6.34
CA GLU A 42 -3.44 -12.39 -7.00
C GLU A 42 -1.92 -12.49 -6.85
N PHE A 43 -1.21 -11.36 -7.02
CA PHE A 43 0.24 -11.31 -6.88
C PHE A 43 0.67 -11.76 -5.50
N VAL A 44 0.10 -11.18 -4.45
CA VAL A 44 0.49 -11.50 -3.07
C VAL A 44 0.16 -12.94 -2.73
N ALA A 45 -0.97 -13.46 -3.21
CA ALA A 45 -1.36 -14.84 -2.97
C ALA A 45 -0.41 -15.83 -3.66
N LYS A 46 0.05 -15.49 -4.86
CA LYS A 46 0.92 -16.37 -5.65
C LYS A 46 2.39 -16.26 -5.26
N TYR A 47 2.85 -15.06 -4.87
CA TYR A 47 4.27 -14.79 -4.59
C TYR A 47 4.48 -14.17 -3.21
N PRO A 48 4.01 -14.82 -2.12
CA PRO A 48 3.99 -14.18 -0.79
C PRO A 48 5.38 -13.92 -0.21
N THR A 49 6.43 -14.59 -0.73
CA THR A 49 7.79 -14.42 -0.23
C THR A 49 8.70 -13.65 -1.17
N HIS A 50 8.16 -13.22 -2.32
CA HIS A 50 8.95 -12.43 -3.27
C HIS A 50 9.15 -11.00 -2.73
N LYS A 51 10.27 -10.38 -3.09
CA LYS A 51 10.58 -9.00 -2.64
C LYS A 51 9.48 -8.00 -3.01
N ARG A 52 8.76 -8.23 -4.10
CA ARG A 52 7.66 -7.36 -4.54
C ARG A 52 6.35 -7.59 -3.77
N ALA A 53 6.28 -8.63 -2.93
CA ALA A 53 5.05 -8.89 -2.17
C ALA A 53 4.69 -7.69 -1.25
N SER A 54 5.69 -7.12 -0.57
CA SER A 54 5.47 -5.93 0.27
C SER A 54 5.04 -4.73 -0.56
N TYR A 55 5.65 -4.51 -1.73
CA TYR A 55 5.23 -3.47 -2.66
C TYR A 55 3.78 -3.67 -3.10
N ALA A 56 3.42 -4.90 -3.50
CA ALA A 56 2.08 -5.21 -3.99
C ALA A 56 1.03 -5.03 -2.89
N GLN A 57 1.33 -5.46 -1.67
CA GLN A 57 0.42 -5.31 -0.55
C GLN A 57 0.19 -3.85 -0.19
N ASN A 58 1.27 -3.05 -0.20
CA ASN A 58 1.15 -1.60 0.03
C ASN A 58 0.33 -0.93 -1.07
N LEU A 59 0.59 -1.28 -2.33
CA LEU A 59 -0.15 -0.70 -3.46
C LEU A 59 -1.61 -1.13 -3.45
N LEU A 60 -1.90 -2.36 -3.03
CA LEU A 60 -3.28 -2.83 -2.83
C LEU A 60 -4.02 -1.93 -1.85
N GLY A 61 -3.39 -1.61 -0.71
CA GLY A 61 -3.98 -0.68 0.26
C GLY A 61 -4.24 0.68 -0.36
N ARG A 62 -3.29 1.20 -1.14
CA ARG A 62 -3.44 2.49 -1.81
C ARG A 62 -4.56 2.47 -2.85
N ALA A 63 -4.72 1.36 -3.58
CA ALA A 63 -5.80 1.23 -4.54
C ALA A 63 -7.17 1.29 -3.85
N TYR A 64 -7.30 0.66 -2.69
CA TYR A 64 -8.53 0.79 -1.90
C TYR A 64 -8.73 2.22 -1.40
N LEU A 65 -7.67 2.84 -0.88
CA LEU A 65 -7.76 4.20 -0.35
C LEU A 65 -8.14 5.20 -1.44
N ASP A 66 -7.52 5.08 -2.61
CA ASP A 66 -7.80 5.96 -3.75
C ASP A 66 -9.20 5.75 -4.30
N GLU A 67 -9.78 4.57 -4.12
CA GLU A 67 -11.17 4.29 -4.50
C GLU A 67 -12.17 4.78 -3.45
N GLY A 68 -11.70 5.32 -2.32
CA GLY A 68 -12.58 5.78 -1.26
C GLY A 68 -13.04 4.69 -0.31
N LYS A 69 -12.24 3.64 -0.13
CA LYS A 69 -12.54 2.51 0.75
C LYS A 69 -11.51 2.39 1.87
N PRO A 70 -11.46 3.36 2.81
CA PRO A 70 -10.41 3.37 3.83
C PRO A 70 -10.43 2.18 4.79
N ALA A 71 -11.59 1.56 5.01
CA ALA A 71 -11.66 0.38 5.88
C ALA A 71 -10.90 -0.81 5.26
N LEU A 72 -11.12 -1.09 3.96
CA LEU A 72 -10.40 -2.14 3.26
C LEU A 72 -8.92 -1.78 3.13
N ALA A 73 -8.61 -0.51 2.90
CA ALA A 73 -7.23 -0.03 2.85
C ALA A 73 -6.51 -0.29 4.16
N SER A 74 -7.15 -0.01 5.29
CA SER A 74 -6.52 -0.20 6.60
C SER A 74 -6.15 -1.66 6.84
N VAL A 75 -7.01 -2.58 6.44
CA VAL A 75 -6.72 -4.01 6.57
C VAL A 75 -5.50 -4.40 5.70
N ALA A 76 -5.46 -3.92 4.45
CA ALA A 76 -4.36 -4.23 3.54
C ALA A 76 -3.03 -3.70 4.07
N PHE A 77 -3.00 -2.48 4.58
CA PHE A 77 -1.78 -1.89 5.12
C PHE A 77 -1.32 -2.60 6.40
N TYR A 78 -2.25 -2.91 7.28
CA TYR A 78 -1.93 -3.61 8.52
C TYR A 78 -1.37 -5.01 8.22
N ASP A 79 -1.96 -5.71 7.27
CA ASP A 79 -1.47 -7.03 6.86
C ASP A 79 -0.04 -6.97 6.35
N ASN A 80 0.32 -5.92 5.61
CA ASN A 80 1.69 -5.77 5.13
C ASN A 80 2.66 -5.64 6.30
N TYR A 81 2.35 -4.77 7.24
CA TYR A 81 3.18 -4.59 8.42
C TYR A 81 3.29 -5.86 9.24
N GLN A 82 2.16 -6.52 9.49
CA GLN A 82 2.11 -7.69 10.37
C GLN A 82 2.82 -8.91 9.77
N LYS A 83 2.61 -9.15 8.48
CA LYS A 83 3.15 -10.34 7.81
C LYS A 83 4.55 -10.13 7.26
N MET A 84 4.89 -8.92 6.89
CA MET A 84 6.16 -8.58 6.25
C MET A 84 6.79 -7.34 6.89
N PRO A 85 7.06 -7.36 8.21
CA PRO A 85 7.56 -6.15 8.89
C PRO A 85 8.92 -5.69 8.41
N ARG A 86 9.69 -6.57 7.76
CA ARG A 86 10.99 -6.23 7.14
C ARG A 86 10.87 -5.98 5.64
N GLY A 87 9.66 -6.04 5.10
CA GLY A 87 9.42 -5.76 3.68
C GLY A 87 9.72 -4.30 3.35
N GLU A 88 10.07 -4.04 2.10
CA GLU A 88 10.53 -2.71 1.69
C GLU A 88 9.46 -1.64 1.79
N ARG A 89 8.18 -2.01 1.80
CA ARG A 89 7.07 -1.06 1.93
C ARG A 89 6.32 -1.18 3.25
N ALA A 90 6.85 -1.94 4.21
CA ALA A 90 6.18 -2.11 5.51
C ALA A 90 6.06 -0.77 6.26
N SER A 91 7.13 0.02 6.27
CA SER A 91 7.11 1.34 6.94
C SER A 91 6.13 2.29 6.26
N GLU A 92 6.09 2.30 4.94
CA GLU A 92 5.13 3.12 4.20
C GLU A 92 3.69 2.67 4.48
N SER A 93 3.47 1.36 4.63
CA SER A 93 2.14 0.84 4.97
C SER A 93 1.67 1.30 6.34
N LEU A 94 2.56 1.43 7.32
CA LEU A 94 2.18 2.01 8.61
C LEU A 94 1.76 3.47 8.47
N TYR A 95 2.48 4.23 7.67
CA TYR A 95 2.08 5.62 7.39
C TYR A 95 0.69 5.66 6.77
N TRP A 96 0.47 4.89 5.70
CA TRP A 96 -0.82 4.89 5.02
C TRP A 96 -1.94 4.33 5.90
N LEU A 97 -1.64 3.39 6.80
CA LEU A 97 -2.59 2.90 7.79
C LEU A 97 -3.08 4.06 8.66
N GLY A 98 -2.15 4.90 9.13
CA GLY A 98 -2.52 6.10 9.89
C GLY A 98 -3.42 7.03 9.11
N VAL A 99 -3.13 7.23 7.82
CA VAL A 99 -3.97 8.05 6.93
C VAL A 99 -5.37 7.45 6.81
N ALA A 100 -5.46 6.14 6.58
CA ALA A 100 -6.76 5.45 6.45
C ALA A 100 -7.57 5.56 7.75
N LEU A 101 -6.93 5.38 8.90
CA LEU A 101 -7.61 5.49 10.20
C LEU A 101 -8.10 6.91 10.45
N THR A 102 -7.34 7.92 10.03
CA THR A 102 -7.77 9.32 10.13
C THR A 102 -9.02 9.55 9.27
N LYS A 103 -9.05 8.99 8.07
CA LYS A 103 -10.23 9.08 7.19
C LYS A 103 -11.44 8.36 7.78
N LEU A 104 -11.21 7.31 8.57
CA LEU A 104 -12.25 6.55 9.26
C LEU A 104 -12.74 7.25 10.53
N LYS A 105 -12.23 8.44 10.83
CA LYS A 105 -12.55 9.19 12.06
C LYS A 105 -12.11 8.45 13.32
N LYS A 106 -10.93 7.83 13.25
CA LYS A 106 -10.30 7.11 14.36
C LYS A 106 -8.94 7.73 14.68
N PRO A 107 -8.90 9.01 15.10
CA PRO A 107 -7.64 9.71 15.31
C PRO A 107 -6.77 9.10 16.41
N ALA A 108 -7.36 8.57 17.47
CA ALA A 108 -6.58 7.94 18.53
C ALA A 108 -5.83 6.70 18.02
N ASP A 109 -6.49 5.89 17.19
CA ASP A 109 -5.87 4.72 16.58
C ASP A 109 -4.78 5.13 15.58
N ALA A 110 -5.03 6.19 14.80
CA ALA A 110 -4.04 6.72 13.87
C ALA A 110 -2.77 7.18 14.62
N CYS A 111 -2.93 7.86 15.74
CA CYS A 111 -1.79 8.31 16.56
C CYS A 111 -0.99 7.13 17.10
N LYS A 112 -1.66 6.05 17.52
CA LYS A 112 -0.99 4.82 17.97
C LYS A 112 -0.15 4.21 16.86
N VAL A 113 -0.66 4.20 15.63
CA VAL A 113 0.04 3.66 14.47
C VAL A 113 1.27 4.51 14.15
N TYR A 114 1.14 5.83 14.18
CA TYR A 114 2.28 6.72 13.95
C TYR A 114 3.35 6.57 15.02
N LYS A 115 2.94 6.34 16.28
CA LYS A 115 3.90 6.05 17.35
C LYS A 115 4.62 4.73 17.09
N GLU A 116 3.90 3.71 16.65
CA GLU A 116 4.49 2.43 16.27
C GLU A 116 5.51 2.62 15.14
N PHE A 117 5.21 3.45 14.15
CA PHE A 117 6.15 3.80 13.10
C PHE A 117 7.45 4.36 13.70
N ASP A 118 7.33 5.32 14.62
CA ASP A 118 8.51 5.90 15.26
C ASP A 118 9.31 4.85 16.02
N ASP A 119 8.64 3.96 16.73
CA ASP A 119 9.31 2.95 17.55
C ASP A 119 10.04 1.90 16.71
N VAL A 120 9.49 1.54 15.55
CA VAL A 120 9.98 0.41 14.74
C VAL A 120 10.87 0.88 13.58
N TYR A 121 10.50 1.98 12.91
CA TYR A 121 11.09 2.36 11.64
C TYR A 121 11.80 3.70 11.61
N ALA A 122 11.76 4.49 12.69
CA ALA A 122 12.34 5.85 12.67
C ALA A 122 13.81 5.86 12.23
N ASP A 123 14.59 4.87 12.65
CA ASP A 123 16.02 4.81 12.33
C ASP A 123 16.28 4.41 10.88
N LYS A 124 15.30 3.81 10.21
CA LYS A 124 15.48 3.24 8.87
C LYS A 124 14.72 4.01 7.80
N ALA A 125 13.70 4.75 8.18
CA ALA A 125 12.85 5.45 7.24
C ALA A 125 13.54 6.67 6.65
N SER A 126 13.18 7.01 5.40
CA SER A 126 13.69 8.22 4.75
C SER A 126 13.21 9.48 5.47
N ALA A 127 13.94 10.57 5.30
CA ALA A 127 13.53 11.87 5.84
C ALA A 127 12.16 12.29 5.30
N ASP A 128 11.88 11.98 4.04
CA ASP A 128 10.59 12.28 3.41
C ASP A 128 9.45 11.54 4.10
N LEU A 129 9.62 10.25 4.36
CA LEU A 129 8.59 9.45 5.02
C LEU A 129 8.39 9.91 6.47
N LYS A 130 9.46 10.23 7.19
CA LYS A 130 9.36 10.77 8.54
C LYS A 130 8.58 12.08 8.58
N ALA A 131 8.80 12.95 7.58
CA ALA A 131 8.08 14.22 7.48
C ALA A 131 6.58 13.98 7.23
N LYS A 132 6.24 13.00 6.40
CA LYS A 132 4.85 12.61 6.15
C LYS A 132 4.18 12.10 7.42
N VAL A 133 4.87 11.29 8.21
CA VAL A 133 4.35 10.77 9.48
C VAL A 133 4.14 11.93 10.47
N ALA A 134 5.08 12.86 10.55
CA ALA A 134 4.93 14.02 11.43
C ALA A 134 3.70 14.85 11.06
N LYS A 135 3.45 15.06 9.76
CA LYS A 135 2.25 15.74 9.29
C LYS A 135 0.99 14.93 9.62
N GLY A 136 1.05 13.61 9.46
CA GLY A 136 -0.05 12.72 9.80
C GLY A 136 -0.45 12.83 11.27
N LYS A 137 0.51 12.93 12.17
CA LYS A 137 0.24 13.14 13.60
C LYS A 137 -0.53 14.44 13.85
N THR A 138 -0.16 15.49 13.14
CA THR A 138 -0.86 16.78 13.23
C THR A 138 -2.28 16.65 12.71
N ASP A 139 -2.46 15.99 11.55
CA ASP A 139 -3.77 15.83 10.93
C ASP A 139 -4.71 14.94 11.77
N ALA A 140 -4.16 14.03 12.57
CA ALA A 140 -4.93 13.10 13.39
C ALA A 140 -5.39 13.67 14.74
N LYS A 141 -4.94 14.86 15.11
CA LYS A 141 -5.32 15.48 16.40
C LYS A 141 -6.77 16.00 16.45
#